data_3651fda9bdfbdf4195f6c32960d80927
#
_entry.id   3651fda9bdfbdf4195f6c32960d80927
#
_cell.length_a   1.000
_cell.length_b   1.000
_cell.length_c   1.000
_cell.angle_alpha   90.00
_cell.angle_beta   90.00
_cell.angle_gamma   90.00
#
_symmetry.space_group_name_H-M   'P 1'
#
loop_
_entity.id
_entity.type
_entity.pdbx_description
1 polymer ?
#
loop_
_entity_poly.entity_id
_entity_poly.type
_entity_poly.pdbx_seq_one_letter_code
_entity_poly.pdbx_strand_id
1 'polypeptide(L)'
;MKVGPDHFRTPIAREGIPFILVAGGIASVLFLFSKVLGLLGLLLVAFVVNFFRNPPRQVPAGPPGRIVSPADGKIVVAETAPTGRVKVSIFMNVFNVHLNRIPVDGTVTGVTYFPGAFMNASFDKASEQNERNRVEMRTEKGESLTMVQVAGLVARRILCYAEPGETLSAGTIYGLIRFGSRVDLDLPAGTTLAVRLGETVKGGETILGTLP
;
A
#
# COMPACT_ATOMS: atom_id res chain seq x y z
N MET A 1 10.75 -0.55 13.41
CA MET A 1 9.99 -0.74 14.69
C MET A 1 9.23 -2.05 14.56
N LYS A 2 9.72 -3.10 15.25
CA LYS A 2 9.05 -4.41 15.21
C LYS A 2 7.63 -4.28 15.71
N VAL A 3 6.67 -4.59 14.85
CA VAL A 3 5.25 -4.69 15.23
C VAL A 3 4.91 -6.16 15.42
N GLY A 4 4.36 -6.50 16.57
CA GLY A 4 3.92 -7.88 16.83
C GLY A 4 2.75 -8.29 15.93
N PRO A 5 2.47 -9.60 15.79
CA PRO A 5 1.43 -10.13 14.91
C PRO A 5 0.03 -9.58 15.22
N ASP A 6 -0.21 -9.10 16.45
CA ASP A 6 -1.49 -8.52 16.86
C ASP A 6 -1.71 -7.07 16.41
N HIS A 7 -0.67 -6.42 15.85
CA HIS A 7 -0.75 -5.02 15.42
C HIS A 7 -1.82 -4.81 14.33
N PHE A 8 -2.00 -5.81 13.46
CA PHE A 8 -2.91 -5.75 12.31
C PHE A 8 -4.20 -6.56 12.48
N ARG A 9 -4.50 -7.06 13.68
CA ARG A 9 -5.75 -7.81 13.94
C ARG A 9 -6.98 -6.94 14.15
N THR A 10 -6.79 -5.61 14.31
CA THR A 10 -7.90 -4.67 14.51
C THR A 10 -8.51 -4.25 13.17
N PRO A 11 -9.84 -4.00 13.10
CA PRO A 11 -10.50 -3.56 11.86
C PRO A 11 -10.08 -2.16 11.40
N ILE A 12 -9.34 -1.43 12.24
CA ILE A 12 -8.77 -0.11 11.98
C ILE A 12 -7.28 -0.17 12.28
N ALA A 13 -6.45 0.36 11.39
CA ALA A 13 -5.03 0.50 11.60
C ALA A 13 -4.77 1.39 12.84
N ARG A 14 -3.92 0.93 13.76
CA ARG A 14 -3.63 1.63 15.03
C ARG A 14 -3.10 3.05 14.81
N GLU A 15 -2.41 3.27 13.71
CA GLU A 15 -1.90 4.57 13.25
C GLU A 15 -3.02 5.59 12.97
N GLY A 16 -4.24 5.12 12.75
CA GLY A 16 -5.43 5.96 12.56
C GLY A 16 -6.06 6.44 13.86
N ILE A 17 -5.83 5.77 14.99
CA ILE A 17 -6.49 6.08 16.27
C ILE A 17 -6.31 7.55 16.67
N PRO A 18 -5.10 8.13 16.67
CA PRO A 18 -4.92 9.54 17.00
C PRO A 18 -5.72 10.49 16.11
N PHE A 19 -5.80 10.18 14.81
CA PHE A 19 -6.55 11.01 13.86
C PHE A 19 -8.06 10.91 14.08
N ILE A 20 -8.57 9.73 14.41
CA ILE A 20 -9.98 9.52 14.75
C ILE A 20 -10.35 10.27 16.02
N LEU A 21 -9.50 10.25 17.06
CA LEU A 21 -9.72 10.96 18.30
C LEU A 21 -9.73 12.49 18.07
N VAL A 22 -8.78 13.01 17.28
CA VAL A 22 -8.73 14.44 16.93
C VAL A 22 -9.98 14.84 16.11
N ALA A 23 -10.34 14.06 15.08
CA ALA A 23 -11.54 14.33 14.29
C ALA A 23 -12.82 14.29 15.15
N GLY A 24 -12.91 13.32 16.08
CA GLY A 24 -14.02 13.23 17.05
C GLY A 24 -14.10 14.44 17.97
N GLY A 25 -12.95 14.89 18.49
CA GLY A 25 -12.88 16.12 19.29
C GLY A 25 -13.35 17.36 18.52
N ILE A 26 -12.88 17.51 17.27
CA ILE A 26 -13.32 18.60 16.37
C ILE A 26 -14.84 18.52 16.14
N ALA A 27 -15.38 17.33 15.82
CA ALA A 27 -16.81 17.15 15.61
C ALA A 27 -17.62 17.52 16.86
N SER A 28 -17.16 17.13 18.05
CA SER A 28 -17.80 17.46 19.33
C SER A 28 -17.84 18.97 19.57
N VAL A 29 -16.73 19.67 19.33
CA VAL A 29 -16.67 21.14 19.44
C VAL A 29 -17.62 21.78 18.43
N LEU A 30 -17.63 21.33 17.18
CA LEU A 30 -18.52 21.88 16.15
C LEU A 30 -20.01 21.72 16.51
N PHE A 31 -20.39 20.63 17.19
CA PHE A 31 -21.76 20.46 17.71
C PHE A 31 -22.19 21.52 18.71
N LEU A 32 -21.26 22.08 19.51
CA LEU A 32 -21.57 23.18 20.45
C LEU A 32 -22.01 24.45 19.74
N PHE A 33 -21.54 24.67 18.50
CA PHE A 33 -21.88 25.86 17.72
C PHE A 33 -23.11 25.65 16.83
N SER A 34 -23.23 24.48 16.20
CA SER A 34 -24.36 24.17 15.29
C SER A 34 -24.46 22.66 15.02
N LYS A 35 -25.71 22.16 14.99
CA LYS A 35 -25.99 20.77 14.58
C LYS A 35 -25.47 20.47 13.16
N VAL A 36 -25.59 21.45 12.25
CA VAL A 36 -25.10 21.28 10.85
C VAL A 36 -23.57 21.15 10.83
N LEU A 37 -22.85 22.01 11.57
CA LEU A 37 -21.39 21.92 11.68
C LEU A 37 -20.96 20.61 12.34
N GLY A 38 -21.66 20.16 13.37
CA GLY A 38 -21.40 18.90 14.03
C GLY A 38 -21.58 17.70 13.08
N LEU A 39 -22.63 17.70 12.24
CA LEU A 39 -22.84 16.68 11.22
C LEU A 39 -21.70 16.65 10.17
N LEU A 40 -21.22 17.83 9.74
CA LEU A 40 -20.03 17.90 8.87
C LEU A 40 -18.79 17.33 9.57
N GLY A 41 -18.63 17.60 10.88
CA GLY A 41 -17.58 16.97 11.69
C GLY A 41 -17.69 15.46 11.73
N LEU A 42 -18.90 14.89 11.85
CA LEU A 42 -19.09 13.44 11.78
C LEU A 42 -18.74 12.84 10.41
N LEU A 43 -19.00 13.54 9.31
CA LEU A 43 -18.55 13.10 7.99
C LEU A 43 -17.03 13.06 7.91
N LEU A 44 -16.31 14.01 8.53
CA LEU A 44 -14.85 13.95 8.65
C LEU A 44 -14.40 12.73 9.46
N VAL A 45 -15.05 12.43 10.59
CA VAL A 45 -14.75 11.22 11.40
C VAL A 45 -14.95 9.97 10.55
N ALA A 46 -16.08 9.86 9.84
CA ALA A 46 -16.38 8.71 8.98
C ALA A 46 -15.35 8.55 7.87
N PHE A 47 -14.90 9.66 7.26
CA PHE A 47 -13.82 9.64 6.27
C PHE A 47 -12.50 9.13 6.86
N VAL A 48 -12.09 9.61 8.03
CA VAL A 48 -10.85 9.17 8.69
C VAL A 48 -10.93 7.69 9.06
N VAL A 49 -12.06 7.22 9.61
CA VAL A 49 -12.28 5.80 9.90
C VAL A 49 -12.20 4.96 8.63
N ASN A 50 -12.86 5.39 7.56
CA ASN A 50 -12.80 4.70 6.26
C ASN A 50 -11.38 4.64 5.70
N PHE A 51 -10.60 5.73 5.84
CA PHE A 51 -9.22 5.79 5.36
C PHE A 51 -8.31 4.78 6.07
N PHE A 52 -8.42 4.67 7.38
CA PHE A 52 -7.59 3.77 8.20
C PHE A 52 -8.20 2.37 8.39
N ARG A 53 -9.25 2.02 7.65
CA ARG A 53 -9.86 0.69 7.75
C ARG A 53 -8.88 -0.42 7.37
N ASN A 54 -8.97 -1.53 8.06
CA ASN A 54 -8.24 -2.76 7.79
C ASN A 54 -9.22 -3.92 7.58
N PRO A 55 -9.80 -4.06 6.39
CA PRO A 55 -10.70 -5.16 6.11
C PRO A 55 -9.94 -6.49 6.10
N PRO A 56 -10.56 -7.58 6.57
CA PRO A 56 -9.97 -8.91 6.42
C PRO A 56 -9.80 -9.22 4.93
N ARG A 57 -8.68 -9.87 4.60
CA ARG A 57 -8.35 -10.26 3.23
C ARG A 57 -7.97 -11.72 3.19
N GLN A 58 -8.40 -12.40 2.14
CA GLN A 58 -8.05 -13.80 1.89
C GLN A 58 -7.19 -13.85 0.63
N VAL A 59 -5.96 -14.34 0.78
CA VAL A 59 -5.10 -14.58 -0.37
C VAL A 59 -5.70 -15.73 -1.17
N PRO A 60 -6.04 -15.52 -2.46
CA PRO A 60 -6.66 -16.55 -3.27
C PRO A 60 -5.71 -17.72 -3.49
N ALA A 61 -6.25 -18.92 -3.58
CA ALA A 61 -5.50 -20.05 -4.09
C ALA A 61 -5.08 -19.77 -5.55
N GLY A 62 -3.90 -20.26 -5.94
CA GLY A 62 -3.39 -20.02 -7.29
C GLY A 62 -2.13 -20.85 -7.57
N PRO A 63 -1.56 -20.73 -8.76
CA PRO A 63 -0.34 -21.45 -9.13
C PRO A 63 0.83 -21.04 -8.23
N PRO A 64 1.86 -21.90 -8.10
CA PRO A 64 3.11 -21.49 -7.48
C PRO A 64 3.68 -20.23 -8.15
N GLY A 65 4.21 -19.31 -7.35
CA GLY A 65 4.72 -18.05 -7.88
C GLY A 65 3.65 -16.99 -8.20
N ARG A 66 2.37 -17.22 -7.83
CA ARG A 66 1.32 -16.17 -7.96
C ARG A 66 1.72 -14.90 -7.24
N ILE A 67 1.46 -13.77 -7.89
CA ILE A 67 1.72 -12.43 -7.37
C ILE A 67 0.37 -11.82 -7.00
N VAL A 68 0.12 -11.52 -5.72
CA VAL A 68 -1.07 -10.79 -5.31
C VAL A 68 -0.81 -9.27 -5.29
N SER A 69 -1.86 -8.49 -5.48
CA SER A 69 -1.74 -7.03 -5.43
C SER A 69 -1.21 -6.56 -4.08
N PRO A 70 -0.16 -5.71 -4.04
CA PRO A 70 0.34 -5.13 -2.79
C PRO A 70 -0.53 -4.00 -2.25
N ALA A 71 -1.51 -3.50 -3.01
CA ALA A 71 -2.34 -2.37 -2.63
C ALA A 71 -3.73 -2.43 -3.28
N ASP A 72 -4.69 -1.73 -2.67
CA ASP A 72 -5.96 -1.40 -3.30
C ASP A 72 -5.74 -0.20 -4.24
N GLY A 73 -6.30 -0.23 -5.44
CA GLY A 73 -6.20 0.92 -6.32
C GLY A 73 -6.42 0.62 -7.79
N LYS A 74 -5.95 1.52 -8.63
CA LYS A 74 -6.04 1.41 -10.09
C LYS A 74 -4.65 1.21 -10.67
N ILE A 75 -4.49 0.26 -11.59
CA ILE A 75 -3.23 0.04 -12.31
C ILE A 75 -2.99 1.23 -13.25
N VAL A 76 -1.88 1.92 -13.04
CA VAL A 76 -1.46 3.09 -13.82
C VAL A 76 -0.22 2.79 -14.67
N VAL A 77 0.50 1.71 -14.39
CA VAL A 77 1.58 1.16 -15.22
C VAL A 77 1.47 -0.35 -15.22
N ALA A 78 1.59 -0.98 -16.39
CA ALA A 78 1.70 -2.43 -16.57
C ALA A 78 2.50 -2.65 -17.86
N GLU A 79 3.83 -2.76 -17.73
CA GLU A 79 4.74 -2.80 -18.89
C GLU A 79 5.93 -3.73 -18.65
N THR A 80 6.50 -4.22 -19.74
CA THR A 80 7.77 -4.96 -19.73
C THR A 80 8.86 -4.03 -20.21
N ALA A 81 9.87 -3.81 -19.38
CA ALA A 81 11.04 -3.01 -19.72
C ALA A 81 11.93 -3.73 -20.77
N PRO A 82 12.81 -3.01 -21.48
CA PRO A 82 13.78 -3.63 -22.43
C PRO A 82 14.67 -4.69 -21.77
N THR A 83 14.87 -4.64 -20.48
CA THR A 83 15.59 -5.64 -19.68
C THR A 83 14.83 -6.94 -19.47
N GLY A 84 13.57 -7.02 -19.92
CA GLY A 84 12.65 -8.11 -19.67
C GLY A 84 11.96 -8.04 -18.30
N ARG A 85 12.37 -7.16 -17.40
CA ARG A 85 11.70 -6.96 -16.11
C ARG A 85 10.32 -6.35 -16.31
N VAL A 86 9.40 -6.68 -15.42
CA VAL A 86 8.01 -6.24 -15.53
C VAL A 86 7.70 -5.22 -14.42
N LYS A 87 7.20 -4.05 -14.83
CA LYS A 87 6.81 -2.98 -13.91
C LYS A 87 5.29 -2.91 -13.81
N VAL A 88 4.79 -2.90 -12.58
CA VAL A 88 3.37 -2.66 -12.28
C VAL A 88 3.29 -1.55 -11.24
N SER A 89 2.50 -0.50 -11.53
CA SER A 89 2.25 0.59 -10.58
C SER A 89 0.76 0.69 -10.27
N ILE A 90 0.45 0.80 -8.97
CA ILE A 90 -0.93 0.86 -8.46
C ILE A 90 -1.12 2.18 -7.73
N PHE A 91 -1.98 3.03 -8.29
CA PHE A 91 -2.36 4.31 -7.68
C PHE A 91 -3.52 4.11 -6.71
N MET A 92 -3.35 4.59 -5.48
CA MET A 92 -4.34 4.56 -4.41
C MET A 92 -4.94 5.96 -4.22
N ASN A 93 -6.23 6.11 -4.50
CA ASN A 93 -6.95 7.34 -4.16
C ASN A 93 -7.35 7.32 -2.67
N VAL A 94 -7.80 8.46 -2.13
CA VAL A 94 -8.11 8.64 -0.70
C VAL A 94 -9.23 7.72 -0.15
N PHE A 95 -10.01 7.07 -1.01
CA PHE A 95 -11.06 6.13 -0.63
C PHE A 95 -10.60 4.67 -0.63
N ASN A 96 -9.43 4.37 -1.15
CA ASN A 96 -8.85 3.03 -1.13
C ASN A 96 -8.34 2.65 0.27
N VAL A 97 -8.11 1.36 0.52
CA VAL A 97 -7.37 0.90 1.70
C VAL A 97 -5.89 1.21 1.49
N HIS A 98 -5.26 1.89 2.44
CA HIS A 98 -3.87 2.35 2.31
C HIS A 98 -2.83 1.43 2.97
N LEU A 99 -3.27 0.29 3.49
CA LEU A 99 -2.38 -0.76 3.98
C LEU A 99 -1.75 -1.48 2.79
N ASN A 100 -0.42 -1.64 2.84
CA ASN A 100 0.33 -2.32 1.80
C ASN A 100 0.68 -3.74 2.23
N ARG A 101 0.61 -4.68 1.28
CA ARG A 101 0.76 -6.12 1.53
C ARG A 101 1.86 -6.74 0.69
N ILE A 102 2.50 -7.75 1.23
CA ILE A 102 3.51 -8.56 0.54
C ILE A 102 2.87 -9.26 -0.67
N PRO A 103 3.45 -9.14 -1.88
CA PRO A 103 2.85 -9.70 -3.09
C PRO A 103 3.12 -11.20 -3.29
N VAL A 104 4.23 -11.73 -2.77
CA VAL A 104 4.66 -13.14 -2.89
C VAL A 104 5.35 -13.59 -1.62
N ASP A 105 5.39 -14.89 -1.37
CA ASP A 105 6.16 -15.46 -0.26
C ASP A 105 7.67 -15.23 -0.51
N GLY A 106 8.40 -14.81 0.50
CA GLY A 106 9.84 -14.57 0.37
C GLY A 106 10.49 -13.89 1.55
N THR A 107 11.79 -13.71 1.48
CA THR A 107 12.60 -13.05 2.51
C THR A 107 12.95 -11.64 2.07
N VAL A 108 12.77 -10.68 2.97
CA VAL A 108 13.19 -9.28 2.79
C VAL A 108 14.71 -9.22 2.80
N THR A 109 15.30 -8.74 1.71
CA THR A 109 16.77 -8.61 1.57
C THR A 109 17.28 -7.20 1.86
N GLY A 110 16.41 -6.19 1.71
CA GLY A 110 16.77 -4.81 1.96
C GLY A 110 15.55 -3.90 2.16
N VAL A 111 15.73 -2.87 2.96
CA VAL A 111 14.76 -1.77 3.12
C VAL A 111 15.52 -0.46 3.07
N THR A 112 15.19 0.41 2.12
CA THR A 112 15.87 1.69 1.92
C THR A 112 14.87 2.82 1.77
N TYR A 113 15.00 3.82 2.63
CA TYR A 113 14.19 5.03 2.58
C TYR A 113 14.91 6.14 1.81
N PHE A 114 14.17 6.82 0.94
CA PHE A 114 14.65 7.96 0.16
C PHE A 114 13.79 9.17 0.48
N PRO A 115 14.35 10.21 1.12
CA PRO A 115 13.66 11.48 1.26
C PRO A 115 13.41 12.11 -0.12
N GLY A 116 12.34 12.85 -0.28
CA GLY A 116 11.99 13.45 -1.56
C GLY A 116 10.87 14.45 -1.50
N ALA A 117 10.35 14.84 -2.66
CA ALA A 117 9.23 15.75 -2.82
C ALA A 117 7.87 15.04 -2.56
N PHE A 118 6.80 15.83 -2.58
CA PHE A 118 5.42 15.34 -2.46
C PHE A 118 4.61 15.82 -3.66
N MET A 119 4.88 15.27 -4.84
CA MET A 119 4.09 15.52 -6.03
C MET A 119 2.94 14.52 -6.15
N ASN A 120 1.98 14.79 -7.04
CA ASN A 120 0.90 13.85 -7.32
C ASN A 120 1.47 12.49 -7.75
N ALA A 121 1.18 11.45 -6.97
CA ALA A 121 1.71 10.10 -7.18
C ALA A 121 1.23 9.43 -8.50
N SER A 122 0.24 9.98 -9.19
CA SER A 122 -0.19 9.50 -10.51
C SER A 122 0.79 9.82 -11.64
N PHE A 123 1.71 10.76 -11.44
CA PHE A 123 2.71 11.12 -12.45
C PHE A 123 3.90 10.14 -12.45
N ASP A 124 4.44 9.82 -13.64
CA ASP A 124 5.59 8.91 -13.77
C ASP A 124 6.82 9.39 -13.01
N LYS A 125 7.09 10.70 -13.04
CA LYS A 125 8.20 11.33 -12.30
C LYS A 125 8.10 11.20 -10.79
N ALA A 126 6.92 10.91 -10.24
CA ALA A 126 6.73 10.74 -8.80
C ALA A 126 7.52 9.55 -8.24
N SER A 127 7.71 8.48 -9.03
CA SER A 127 8.52 7.31 -8.64
C SER A 127 9.98 7.65 -8.30
N GLU A 128 10.52 8.72 -8.90
CA GLU A 128 11.93 9.08 -8.76
C GLU A 128 12.15 10.26 -7.82
N GLN A 129 11.22 11.21 -7.78
CA GLN A 129 11.38 12.48 -7.09
C GLN A 129 10.67 12.55 -5.74
N ASN A 130 9.60 11.76 -5.54
CA ASN A 130 8.87 11.77 -4.29
C ASN A 130 9.57 10.98 -3.19
N GLU A 131 9.24 11.34 -1.94
CA GLU A 131 9.54 10.53 -0.77
C GLU A 131 9.07 9.10 -1.02
N ARG A 132 9.97 8.13 -0.86
CA ARG A 132 9.68 6.73 -1.15
C ARG A 132 10.45 5.78 -0.24
N ASN A 133 9.89 4.61 -0.07
CA ASN A 133 10.53 3.51 0.65
C ASN A 133 10.58 2.28 -0.25
N ARG A 134 11.77 1.75 -0.46
CA ARG A 134 12.05 0.56 -1.26
C ARG A 134 12.20 -0.64 -0.34
N VAL A 135 11.49 -1.70 -0.64
CA VAL A 135 11.62 -3.01 0.00
C VAL A 135 12.03 -4.03 -1.07
N GLU A 136 13.15 -4.66 -0.88
CA GLU A 136 13.69 -5.70 -1.75
C GLU A 136 13.40 -7.06 -1.14
N MET A 137 12.97 -8.01 -1.95
CA MET A 137 12.65 -9.37 -1.53
C MET A 137 13.26 -10.39 -2.46
N ARG A 138 13.51 -11.58 -1.90
CA ARG A 138 13.91 -12.78 -2.65
C ARG A 138 12.98 -13.93 -2.30
N THR A 139 12.46 -14.61 -3.31
CA THR A 139 11.66 -15.83 -3.16
C THR A 139 12.55 -17.02 -2.80
N GLU A 140 11.96 -18.14 -2.37
CA GLU A 140 12.68 -19.40 -2.13
C GLU A 140 13.37 -19.93 -3.39
N LYS A 141 12.82 -19.66 -4.58
CA LYS A 141 13.42 -20.03 -5.86
C LYS A 141 14.56 -19.10 -6.32
N GLY A 142 14.83 -18.03 -5.54
CA GLY A 142 15.92 -17.08 -5.82
C GLY A 142 15.54 -15.89 -6.69
N GLU A 143 14.27 -15.75 -7.11
CA GLU A 143 13.82 -14.59 -7.88
C GLU A 143 13.82 -13.34 -6.99
N SER A 144 14.30 -12.23 -7.55
CA SER A 144 14.36 -10.95 -6.85
C SER A 144 13.31 -10.00 -7.38
N LEU A 145 12.57 -9.39 -6.47
CA LEU A 145 11.55 -8.37 -6.76
C LEU A 145 11.72 -7.16 -5.83
N THR A 146 11.22 -6.03 -6.27
CA THR A 146 11.26 -4.79 -5.50
C THR A 146 9.87 -4.20 -5.39
N MET A 147 9.51 -3.76 -4.19
CA MET A 147 8.31 -2.98 -3.91
C MET A 147 8.73 -1.58 -3.52
N VAL A 148 8.11 -0.56 -4.10
CA VAL A 148 8.36 0.84 -3.75
C VAL A 148 7.07 1.50 -3.31
N GLN A 149 7.02 1.91 -2.04
CA GLN A 149 5.98 2.78 -1.52
C GLN A 149 6.33 4.22 -1.91
N VAL A 150 5.47 4.89 -2.65
CA VAL A 150 5.67 6.27 -3.13
C VAL A 150 4.63 7.19 -2.48
N ALA A 151 5.09 8.20 -1.77
CA ALA A 151 4.23 9.22 -1.17
C ALA A 151 3.61 10.11 -2.26
N GLY A 152 2.37 10.52 -2.06
CA GLY A 152 1.69 11.47 -2.94
C GLY A 152 1.63 12.88 -2.35
N LEU A 153 0.89 13.78 -3.02
CA LEU A 153 0.83 15.21 -2.71
C LEU A 153 0.40 15.53 -1.25
N VAL A 154 -0.51 14.74 -0.70
CA VAL A 154 -1.02 14.92 0.67
C VAL A 154 -0.34 13.95 1.65
N ALA A 155 0.37 12.96 1.13
CA ALA A 155 1.09 11.98 1.91
C ALA A 155 2.29 12.64 2.59
N ARG A 156 2.34 12.59 3.92
CA ARG A 156 3.46 13.12 4.70
C ARG A 156 4.20 12.05 5.49
N ARG A 157 3.87 10.76 5.30
CA ARG A 157 4.58 9.68 5.97
C ARG A 157 4.32 8.32 5.33
N ILE A 158 5.40 7.63 5.03
CA ILE A 158 5.43 6.21 4.70
C ILE A 158 5.80 5.46 5.98
N LEU A 159 5.04 4.41 6.28
CA LEU A 159 5.32 3.48 7.36
C LEU A 159 5.68 2.14 6.74
N CYS A 160 6.84 1.62 7.08
CA CYS A 160 7.29 0.28 6.71
C CYS A 160 7.57 -0.50 7.99
N TYR A 161 7.05 -1.70 8.07
CA TYR A 161 7.22 -2.60 9.20
C TYR A 161 8.11 -3.80 8.85
N ALA A 162 8.36 -4.02 7.55
CA ALA A 162 9.25 -5.08 7.10
C ALA A 162 10.71 -4.75 7.47
N GLU A 163 11.44 -5.74 7.94
CA GLU A 163 12.85 -5.63 8.30
C GLU A 163 13.70 -6.61 7.47
N PRO A 164 14.94 -6.25 7.09
CA PRO A 164 15.83 -7.18 6.39
C PRO A 164 16.05 -8.47 7.18
N GLY A 165 16.04 -9.61 6.48
CA GLY A 165 16.15 -10.95 7.05
C GLY A 165 14.81 -11.57 7.45
N GLU A 166 13.70 -10.84 7.37
CA GLU A 166 12.36 -11.33 7.72
C GLU A 166 11.74 -12.12 6.58
N THR A 167 11.23 -13.33 6.85
CA THR A 167 10.47 -14.12 5.88
C THR A 167 8.99 -13.83 6.06
N LEU A 168 8.35 -13.36 5.00
CA LEU A 168 6.96 -12.90 4.99
C LEU A 168 6.15 -13.64 3.92
N SER A 169 4.91 -13.95 4.26
CA SER A 169 3.97 -14.57 3.34
C SER A 169 3.18 -13.54 2.54
N ALA A 170 2.77 -13.91 1.33
CA ALA A 170 1.87 -13.13 0.49
C ALA A 170 0.62 -12.70 1.28
N GLY A 171 0.18 -11.46 1.08
CA GLY A 171 -0.96 -10.86 1.79
C GLY A 171 -0.62 -10.28 3.16
N THR A 172 0.55 -10.57 3.75
CA THR A 172 1.00 -9.96 5.02
C THR A 172 1.13 -8.45 4.87
N ILE A 173 0.60 -7.69 5.84
CA ILE A 173 0.74 -6.23 5.85
C ILE A 173 2.17 -5.88 6.20
N TYR A 174 2.84 -5.10 5.34
CA TYR A 174 4.21 -4.63 5.56
C TYR A 174 4.33 -3.12 5.71
N GLY A 175 3.25 -2.38 5.48
CA GLY A 175 3.32 -0.93 5.59
C GLY A 175 1.99 -0.22 5.36
N LEU A 176 2.05 1.10 5.49
CA LEU A 176 0.94 2.03 5.29
C LEU A 176 1.48 3.33 4.71
N ILE A 177 0.81 3.90 3.70
CA ILE A 177 1.12 5.23 3.17
C ILE A 177 -0.07 6.14 3.47
N ARG A 178 0.19 7.33 4.06
CA ARG A 178 -0.89 8.26 4.42
C ARG A 178 -1.23 9.20 3.26
N PHE A 179 -2.53 9.25 2.86
CA PHE A 179 -3.18 10.22 1.96
C PHE A 179 -2.64 10.33 0.53
N GLY A 180 -3.21 9.51 -0.39
CA GLY A 180 -2.93 9.53 -1.82
C GLY A 180 -1.52 9.07 -2.14
N SER A 181 -1.37 7.92 -2.75
CA SER A 181 -0.09 7.25 -2.84
C SER A 181 -0.05 6.27 -4.01
N ARG A 182 1.11 5.70 -4.24
CA ARG A 182 1.33 4.66 -5.24
C ARG A 182 2.23 3.56 -4.69
N VAL A 183 1.99 2.33 -5.10
CA VAL A 183 2.93 1.23 -4.90
C VAL A 183 3.40 0.76 -6.26
N ASP A 184 4.72 0.75 -6.45
CA ASP A 184 5.36 0.21 -7.63
C ASP A 184 5.93 -1.17 -7.32
N LEU A 185 5.75 -2.10 -8.25
CA LEU A 185 6.40 -3.39 -8.28
C LEU A 185 7.38 -3.43 -9.45
N ASP A 186 8.60 -3.90 -9.20
CA ASP A 186 9.56 -4.28 -10.21
C ASP A 186 9.82 -5.79 -10.08
N LEU A 187 9.33 -6.55 -11.06
CA LEU A 187 9.26 -8.00 -11.05
C LEU A 187 10.32 -8.60 -11.99
N PRO A 188 10.78 -9.84 -11.75
CA PRO A 188 11.81 -10.47 -12.57
C PRO A 188 11.34 -10.66 -14.02
N ALA A 189 12.31 -10.80 -14.93
CA ALA A 189 12.04 -11.15 -16.31
C ALA A 189 11.35 -12.53 -16.39
N GLY A 190 10.45 -12.68 -17.38
CA GLY A 190 9.64 -13.89 -17.51
C GLY A 190 8.34 -13.88 -16.69
N THR A 191 8.11 -12.86 -15.87
CA THR A 191 6.82 -12.67 -15.18
C THR A 191 5.69 -12.46 -16.18
N THR A 192 4.60 -13.22 -16.03
CA THR A 192 3.38 -13.05 -16.84
C THR A 192 2.34 -12.26 -16.07
N LEU A 193 1.77 -11.21 -16.67
CA LEU A 193 0.70 -10.40 -16.06
C LEU A 193 -0.68 -10.96 -16.42
N ALA A 194 -1.57 -10.98 -15.42
CA ALA A 194 -3.00 -11.29 -15.54
C ALA A 194 -3.89 -10.05 -15.53
N VAL A 195 -3.30 -8.86 -15.38
CA VAL A 195 -3.99 -7.57 -15.26
C VAL A 195 -3.55 -6.59 -16.35
N ARG A 196 -4.37 -5.56 -16.58
CA ARG A 196 -4.15 -4.54 -17.62
C ARG A 196 -4.16 -3.14 -17.02
N LEU A 197 -3.58 -2.20 -17.78
CA LEU A 197 -3.66 -0.77 -17.48
C LEU A 197 -5.12 -0.34 -17.27
N GLY A 198 -5.39 0.39 -16.20
CA GLY A 198 -6.71 0.92 -15.89
C GLY A 198 -7.59 0.00 -15.03
N GLU A 199 -7.23 -1.26 -14.82
CA GLU A 199 -7.98 -2.18 -13.97
C GLU A 199 -7.90 -1.77 -12.49
N THR A 200 -8.98 -2.03 -11.75
CA THR A 200 -9.04 -1.83 -10.30
C THR A 200 -8.69 -3.14 -9.60
N VAL A 201 -7.78 -3.06 -8.64
CA VAL A 201 -7.26 -4.19 -7.89
C VAL A 201 -7.44 -4.02 -6.39
N LYS A 202 -7.46 -5.15 -5.67
CA LYS A 202 -7.57 -5.21 -4.20
C LYS A 202 -6.34 -5.87 -3.61
N GLY A 203 -5.70 -5.18 -2.67
CA GLY A 203 -4.51 -5.64 -1.97
C GLY A 203 -4.71 -6.98 -1.26
N GLY A 204 -3.85 -7.95 -1.53
CA GLY A 204 -3.91 -9.31 -0.98
C GLY A 204 -4.96 -10.23 -1.62
N GLU A 205 -5.82 -9.73 -2.52
CA GLU A 205 -6.89 -10.54 -3.13
C GLU A 205 -6.76 -10.66 -4.65
N THR A 206 -6.43 -9.59 -5.37
CA THR A 206 -6.31 -9.65 -6.83
C THR A 206 -4.99 -10.28 -7.23
N ILE A 207 -5.03 -11.32 -8.06
CA ILE A 207 -3.83 -11.90 -8.67
C ILE A 207 -3.39 -10.99 -9.81
N LEU A 208 -2.18 -10.42 -9.71
CA LEU A 208 -1.58 -9.57 -10.74
C LEU A 208 -0.90 -10.38 -11.84
N GLY A 209 -0.46 -11.60 -11.53
CA GLY A 209 0.29 -12.44 -12.45
C GLY A 209 1.02 -13.58 -11.74
N THR A 210 2.01 -14.12 -12.43
CA THR A 210 2.82 -15.26 -11.94
C THR A 210 4.29 -15.02 -12.24
N LEU A 211 5.17 -15.29 -11.28
CA LEU A 211 6.62 -15.33 -11.45
C LEU A 211 7.01 -16.48 -12.41
N PRO A 212 8.19 -16.42 -13.03
CA PRO A 212 8.67 -17.48 -13.93
C PRO A 212 8.85 -18.83 -13.24
#